data_18b5118fbfb8798a6a0b8a2b23cb461f
#
_entry.id   18b5118fbfb8798a6a0b8a2b23cb461f
#
_cell.length_a   1.000
_cell.length_b   1.000
_cell.length_c   1.000
_cell.angle_alpha   90.00
_cell.angle_beta   90.00
_cell.angle_gamma   90.00
#
_symmetry.space_group_name_H-M   'P 1'
#
loop_
_entity.id
_entity.type
_entity.pdbx_description
1 polymer ?
#
loop_
_entity_poly.entity_id
_entity_poly.type
_entity_poly.pdbx_seq_one_letter_code
_entity_poly.pdbx_strand_id
1 'polypeptide(L)'
;GSHTRPGIMLFDELEKASNEVLRGLMNVLDTGKLTLTAGTKTIDFRNCMIFMTSNVGAQAAQQYLDKLNFLPKKMQDVCLKRVPTQTIIEKVMRRKFDPEFLNRIDRTLHYQPVQDDALPRLVEIELTKLNQRLQHQKRQVHLTDAAKAYFYQDHDIRYGARHLGRKIRTELEPVLALYFLQHPDVFDLHLDYQNGHFQAA
;
A
#
# COMPACT_ATOMS: atom_id res chain seq x y z
N GLY A 1 -36.23 -5.70 3.86
CA GLY A 1 -34.92 -5.16 4.15
C GLY A 1 -34.55 -4.14 3.10
N SER A 2 -34.20 -2.94 3.47
CA SER A 2 -33.92 -1.84 2.54
C SER A 2 -32.68 -2.18 1.66
N HIS A 3 -32.95 -2.38 0.37
CA HIS A 3 -31.95 -2.65 -0.68
C HIS A 3 -31.14 -1.40 -1.12
N THR A 4 -30.97 -0.41 -0.27
CA THR A 4 -30.54 0.94 -0.67
C THR A 4 -29.08 1.27 -0.33
N ARG A 5 -28.35 0.40 0.38
CA ARG A 5 -26.92 0.66 0.65
C ARG A 5 -26.04 -0.23 -0.23
N PRO A 6 -25.18 0.33 -1.08
CA PRO A 6 -24.23 -0.46 -1.85
C PRO A 6 -23.25 -1.18 -0.90
N GLY A 7 -23.01 -2.45 -1.17
CA GLY A 7 -21.98 -3.22 -0.49
C GLY A 7 -20.60 -2.92 -1.09
N ILE A 8 -19.55 -2.98 -0.26
CA ILE A 8 -18.16 -2.93 -0.73
C ILE A 8 -17.49 -4.24 -0.34
N MET A 9 -16.87 -4.90 -1.32
CA MET A 9 -16.12 -6.12 -1.12
C MET A 9 -14.69 -5.93 -1.58
N LEU A 10 -13.74 -6.46 -0.81
CA LEU A 10 -12.32 -6.46 -1.14
C LEU A 10 -11.81 -7.90 -1.18
N PHE A 11 -11.26 -8.29 -2.32
CA PHE A 11 -10.47 -9.52 -2.49
C PHE A 11 -9.00 -9.13 -2.56
N ASP A 12 -8.29 -9.35 -1.47
CA ASP A 12 -6.87 -9.01 -1.37
C ASP A 12 -6.01 -10.20 -1.82
N GLU A 13 -4.90 -9.93 -2.51
CA GLU A 13 -3.97 -10.93 -3.00
C GLU A 13 -4.62 -12.01 -3.91
N LEU A 14 -5.34 -11.56 -4.93
CA LEU A 14 -6.12 -12.43 -5.83
C LEU A 14 -5.30 -13.58 -6.46
N GLU A 15 -4.01 -13.38 -6.67
CA GLU A 15 -3.10 -14.39 -7.21
C GLU A 15 -2.94 -15.62 -6.31
N LYS A 16 -3.31 -15.52 -5.04
CA LYS A 16 -3.28 -16.61 -4.07
C LYS A 16 -4.60 -17.38 -3.98
N ALA A 17 -5.64 -16.89 -4.66
CA ALA A 17 -6.93 -17.54 -4.67
C ALA A 17 -6.89 -18.90 -5.40
N SER A 18 -7.66 -19.87 -4.90
CA SER A 18 -7.87 -21.13 -5.61
C SER A 18 -8.68 -20.94 -6.89
N ASN A 19 -8.59 -21.90 -7.81
CA ASN A 19 -9.39 -21.88 -9.04
C ASN A 19 -10.90 -21.89 -8.75
N GLU A 20 -11.33 -22.50 -7.65
CA GLU A 20 -12.73 -22.51 -7.24
C GLU A 20 -13.21 -21.12 -6.83
N VAL A 21 -12.40 -20.39 -6.07
CA VAL A 21 -12.68 -19.01 -5.69
C VAL A 21 -12.73 -18.10 -6.93
N LEU A 22 -11.79 -18.23 -7.84
CA LEU A 22 -11.77 -17.46 -9.09
C LEU A 22 -13.00 -17.74 -9.97
N ARG A 23 -13.44 -19.00 -10.05
CA ARG A 23 -14.68 -19.36 -10.78
C ARG A 23 -15.93 -18.78 -10.10
N GLY A 24 -15.99 -18.86 -8.76
CA GLY A 24 -17.07 -18.26 -8.00
C GLY A 24 -17.15 -16.75 -8.20
N LEU A 25 -15.99 -16.09 -8.17
CA LEU A 25 -15.90 -14.65 -8.42
C LEU A 25 -16.29 -14.30 -9.85
N MET A 26 -15.87 -15.09 -10.85
CA MET A 26 -16.27 -14.90 -12.23
C MET A 26 -17.79 -15.00 -12.40
N ASN A 27 -18.44 -15.96 -11.75
CA ASN A 27 -19.90 -16.07 -11.75
C ASN A 27 -20.58 -14.84 -11.11
N VAL A 28 -20.01 -14.32 -10.01
CA VAL A 28 -20.48 -13.09 -9.38
C VAL A 28 -20.37 -11.90 -10.33
N LEU A 29 -19.25 -11.76 -11.04
CA LEU A 29 -19.03 -10.67 -12.01
C LEU A 29 -20.01 -10.77 -13.20
N ASP A 30 -20.39 -11.99 -13.60
CA ASP A 30 -21.32 -12.22 -14.72
C ASP A 30 -22.79 -11.98 -14.34
N THR A 31 -23.21 -12.60 -13.25
CA THR A 31 -24.62 -12.71 -12.90
C THR A 31 -25.04 -11.80 -11.77
N GLY A 32 -24.07 -11.24 -11.04
CA GLY A 32 -24.30 -10.51 -9.80
C GLY A 32 -24.80 -11.39 -8.67
N LYS A 33 -24.65 -12.72 -8.76
CA LYS A 33 -25.16 -13.66 -7.76
C LYS A 33 -24.16 -14.77 -7.48
N LEU A 34 -24.17 -15.26 -6.24
CA LEU A 34 -23.43 -16.44 -5.82
C LEU A 34 -24.38 -17.43 -5.15
N THR A 35 -24.48 -18.62 -5.71
CA THR A 35 -25.21 -19.73 -5.09
C THR A 35 -24.26 -20.62 -4.34
N LEU A 36 -24.48 -20.79 -3.03
CA LEU A 36 -23.67 -21.67 -2.20
C LEU A 36 -23.95 -23.14 -2.55
N THR A 37 -22.91 -23.99 -2.50
CA THR A 37 -22.94 -25.41 -2.91
C THR A 37 -23.99 -26.24 -2.15
N ALA A 38 -24.42 -25.81 -0.96
CA ALA A 38 -25.51 -26.42 -0.21
C ALA A 38 -26.90 -26.12 -0.81
N GLY A 39 -26.97 -25.45 -1.96
CA GLY A 39 -28.15 -25.34 -2.82
C GLY A 39 -29.29 -24.44 -2.34
N THR A 40 -29.24 -23.93 -1.12
CA THR A 40 -30.39 -23.29 -0.48
C THR A 40 -30.27 -21.77 -0.34
N LYS A 41 -29.08 -21.19 -0.54
CA LYS A 41 -28.89 -19.75 -0.34
C LYS A 41 -28.15 -19.11 -1.53
N THR A 42 -28.83 -18.18 -2.19
CA THR A 42 -28.25 -17.30 -3.20
C THR A 42 -27.98 -15.93 -2.56
N ILE A 43 -26.76 -15.44 -2.70
CA ILE A 43 -26.34 -14.12 -2.26
C ILE A 43 -26.36 -13.19 -3.48
N ASP A 44 -26.97 -12.04 -3.34
CA ASP A 44 -27.09 -11.02 -4.39
C ASP A 44 -25.99 -9.95 -4.23
N PHE A 45 -25.15 -9.79 -5.25
CA PHE A 45 -24.05 -8.84 -5.33
C PHE A 45 -24.29 -7.70 -6.33
N ARG A 46 -25.46 -7.64 -6.97
CA ARG A 46 -25.75 -6.64 -8.01
C ARG A 46 -25.63 -5.19 -7.54
N ASN A 47 -25.72 -4.95 -6.23
CA ASN A 47 -25.53 -3.64 -5.64
C ASN A 47 -24.21 -3.57 -4.83
N CYS A 48 -23.19 -4.29 -5.29
CA CYS A 48 -21.88 -4.31 -4.64
C CYS A 48 -20.81 -3.74 -5.56
N MET A 49 -19.89 -2.98 -4.97
CA MET A 49 -18.63 -2.59 -5.59
C MET A 49 -17.56 -3.59 -5.17
N ILE A 50 -16.89 -4.21 -6.14
CA ILE A 50 -15.89 -5.25 -5.90
C ILE A 50 -14.53 -4.70 -6.23
N PHE A 51 -13.65 -4.69 -5.23
CA PHE A 51 -12.25 -4.35 -5.37
C PHE A 51 -11.41 -5.62 -5.28
N MET A 52 -10.41 -5.71 -6.14
CA MET A 52 -9.47 -6.81 -6.17
C MET A 52 -8.05 -6.25 -6.17
N THR A 53 -7.16 -6.80 -5.34
CA THR A 53 -5.75 -6.44 -5.35
C THR A 53 -4.90 -7.62 -5.81
N SER A 54 -3.77 -7.35 -6.44
CA SER A 54 -2.82 -8.37 -6.84
C SER A 54 -1.40 -7.81 -6.94
N ASN A 55 -0.42 -8.62 -6.60
CA ASN A 55 1.01 -8.35 -6.81
C ASN A 55 1.56 -9.04 -8.06
N VAL A 56 0.69 -9.59 -8.89
CA VAL A 56 1.10 -10.25 -10.15
C VAL A 56 1.85 -9.27 -11.03
N GLY A 57 3.01 -9.71 -11.52
CA GLY A 57 3.87 -8.91 -12.38
C GLY A 57 4.77 -7.90 -11.67
N ALA A 58 4.59 -7.66 -10.37
CA ALA A 58 5.43 -6.72 -9.61
C ALA A 58 6.92 -7.11 -9.65
N GLN A 59 7.24 -8.38 -9.46
CA GLN A 59 8.62 -8.88 -9.55
C GLN A 59 9.22 -8.72 -10.94
N ALA A 60 8.46 -9.02 -12.00
CA ALA A 60 8.90 -8.86 -13.37
C ALA A 60 9.13 -7.39 -13.73
N ALA A 61 8.25 -6.50 -13.28
CA ALA A 61 8.43 -5.06 -13.45
C ALA A 61 9.66 -4.55 -12.72
N GLN A 62 9.90 -5.00 -11.47
CA GLN A 62 11.09 -4.63 -10.70
C GLN A 62 12.38 -5.11 -11.37
N GLN A 63 12.44 -6.36 -11.82
CA GLN A 63 13.60 -6.90 -12.55
C GLN A 63 13.89 -6.11 -13.84
N TYR A 64 12.85 -5.64 -14.51
CA TYR A 64 13.01 -4.79 -15.68
C TYR A 64 13.60 -3.43 -15.31
N LEU A 65 13.10 -2.78 -14.26
CA LEU A 65 13.63 -1.52 -13.75
C LEU A 65 15.09 -1.66 -13.30
N ASP A 66 15.42 -2.74 -12.57
CA ASP A 66 16.77 -3.01 -12.11
C ASP A 66 17.77 -3.13 -13.29
N LYS A 67 17.33 -3.77 -14.37
CA LYS A 67 18.14 -3.83 -15.62
C LYS A 67 18.34 -2.46 -16.26
N LEU A 68 17.33 -1.60 -16.18
CA LEU A 68 17.44 -0.24 -16.73
C LEU A 68 18.38 0.65 -15.90
N ASN A 69 18.52 0.40 -14.60
CA ASN A 69 19.36 1.19 -13.70
C ASN A 69 20.84 1.19 -14.09
N PHE A 70 21.28 0.21 -14.91
CA PHE A 70 22.65 0.19 -15.47
C PHE A 70 22.81 1.10 -16.69
N LEU A 71 21.73 1.68 -17.22
CA LEU A 71 21.76 2.55 -18.39
C LEU A 71 21.81 4.03 -17.97
N PRO A 72 22.40 4.92 -18.81
CA PRO A 72 22.26 6.36 -18.62
C PRO A 72 20.78 6.80 -18.58
N LYS A 73 20.45 7.80 -17.75
CA LYS A 73 19.07 8.23 -17.49
C LYS A 73 18.25 8.50 -18.77
N LYS A 74 18.86 9.15 -19.77
CA LYS A 74 18.21 9.39 -21.07
C LYS A 74 17.81 8.08 -21.78
N MET A 75 18.61 7.04 -21.68
CA MET A 75 18.29 5.73 -22.26
C MET A 75 17.21 5.00 -21.46
N GLN A 76 17.23 5.12 -20.13
CA GLN A 76 16.15 4.60 -19.28
C GLN A 76 14.80 5.19 -19.70
N ASP A 77 14.70 6.50 -19.87
CA ASP A 77 13.48 7.19 -20.30
C ASP A 77 12.98 6.72 -21.66
N VAL A 78 13.88 6.47 -22.60
CA VAL A 78 13.53 5.92 -23.92
C VAL A 78 12.99 4.50 -23.79
N CYS A 79 13.63 3.65 -22.99
CA CYS A 79 13.19 2.28 -22.76
C CYS A 79 11.81 2.24 -22.08
N LEU A 80 11.58 3.07 -21.06
CA LEU A 80 10.31 3.15 -20.34
C LEU A 80 9.17 3.70 -21.20
N LYS A 81 9.48 4.62 -22.13
CA LYS A 81 8.49 5.08 -23.12
C LYS A 81 8.12 3.98 -24.12
N ARG A 82 9.08 3.13 -24.52
CA ARG A 82 8.84 2.01 -25.46
C ARG A 82 8.12 0.85 -24.80
N VAL A 83 8.55 0.48 -23.59
CA VAL A 83 7.98 -0.63 -22.82
C VAL A 83 7.71 -0.13 -21.39
N PRO A 84 6.54 0.47 -21.15
CA PRO A 84 6.13 0.84 -19.80
C PRO A 84 6.05 -0.39 -18.89
N THR A 85 6.34 -0.21 -17.61
CA THR A 85 6.20 -1.27 -16.59
C THR A 85 4.81 -1.89 -16.58
N GLN A 86 3.78 -1.07 -16.86
CA GLN A 86 2.41 -1.53 -17.01
C GLN A 86 2.26 -2.65 -18.04
N THR A 87 2.90 -2.52 -19.20
CA THR A 87 2.85 -3.56 -20.26
C THR A 87 3.42 -4.90 -19.79
N ILE A 88 4.47 -4.85 -18.96
CA ILE A 88 5.07 -6.06 -18.36
C ILE A 88 4.11 -6.70 -17.38
N ILE A 89 3.50 -5.91 -16.51
CA ILE A 89 2.50 -6.38 -15.53
C ILE A 89 1.31 -7.01 -16.26
N GLU A 90 0.74 -6.35 -17.26
CA GLU A 90 -0.38 -6.85 -18.05
C GLU A 90 -0.05 -8.19 -18.74
N LYS A 91 1.16 -8.32 -19.28
CA LYS A 91 1.61 -9.58 -19.89
C LYS A 91 1.66 -10.73 -18.88
N VAL A 92 2.09 -10.47 -17.65
CA VAL A 92 2.12 -11.49 -16.60
C VAL A 92 0.71 -11.79 -16.09
N MET A 93 -0.15 -10.78 -15.95
CA MET A 93 -1.55 -10.95 -15.58
C MET A 93 -2.29 -11.87 -16.58
N ARG A 94 -2.11 -11.64 -17.88
CA ARG A 94 -2.71 -12.49 -18.95
C ARG A 94 -2.22 -13.94 -18.95
N ARG A 95 -1.07 -14.22 -18.35
CA ARG A 95 -0.55 -15.59 -18.17
C ARG A 95 -1.09 -16.26 -16.90
N LYS A 96 -1.37 -15.45 -15.87
CA LYS A 96 -1.78 -15.94 -14.55
C LYS A 96 -3.29 -16.10 -14.44
N PHE A 97 -4.06 -15.20 -15.02
CA PHE A 97 -5.52 -15.18 -14.97
C PHE A 97 -6.13 -15.47 -16.33
N ASP A 98 -7.27 -16.13 -16.32
CA ASP A 98 -8.05 -16.40 -17.52
C ASP A 98 -8.41 -15.07 -18.23
N PRO A 99 -8.22 -14.95 -19.55
CA PRO A 99 -8.63 -13.78 -20.32
C PRO A 99 -10.11 -13.43 -20.14
N GLU A 100 -10.96 -14.42 -19.99
CA GLU A 100 -12.40 -14.23 -19.78
C GLU A 100 -12.65 -13.52 -18.43
N PHE A 101 -11.94 -13.92 -17.37
CA PHE A 101 -11.99 -13.25 -16.07
C PHE A 101 -11.52 -11.79 -16.17
N LEU A 102 -10.37 -11.54 -16.82
CA LEU A 102 -9.83 -10.19 -16.97
C LEU A 102 -10.76 -9.26 -17.74
N ASN A 103 -11.48 -9.78 -18.74
CA ASN A 103 -12.43 -9.00 -19.55
C ASN A 103 -13.67 -8.56 -18.79
N ARG A 104 -13.95 -9.13 -17.61
CA ARG A 104 -15.08 -8.73 -16.74
C ARG A 104 -14.72 -7.66 -15.73
N ILE A 105 -13.45 -7.27 -15.67
CA ILE A 105 -12.98 -6.19 -14.79
C ILE A 105 -13.24 -4.86 -15.49
N ASP A 106 -14.06 -4.02 -14.89
CA ASP A 106 -14.43 -2.70 -15.45
C ASP A 106 -13.23 -1.77 -15.53
N ARG A 107 -12.34 -1.81 -14.54
CA ARG A 107 -11.18 -0.92 -14.47
C ARG A 107 -10.01 -1.56 -13.75
N THR A 108 -8.84 -1.48 -14.35
CA THR A 108 -7.56 -1.87 -13.74
C THR A 108 -6.73 -0.62 -13.43
N LEU A 109 -6.25 -0.54 -12.19
CA LEU A 109 -5.36 0.53 -11.72
C LEU A 109 -3.98 -0.05 -11.46
N HIS A 110 -2.97 0.56 -12.05
CA HIS A 110 -1.57 0.19 -11.85
C HIS A 110 -0.91 1.16 -10.87
N TYR A 111 -0.52 0.66 -9.71
CA TYR A 111 0.23 1.44 -8.75
C TYR A 111 1.71 1.46 -9.12
N GLN A 112 2.27 2.65 -9.17
CA GLN A 112 3.70 2.82 -9.38
C GLN A 112 4.46 2.54 -8.07
N PRO A 113 5.70 2.01 -8.15
CA PRO A 113 6.58 1.96 -6.99
C PRO A 113 6.75 3.35 -6.38
N VAL A 114 6.88 3.40 -5.06
CA VAL A 114 7.21 4.64 -4.35
C VAL A 114 8.58 5.13 -4.84
N GLN A 115 8.67 6.39 -5.22
CA GLN A 115 9.92 7.03 -5.64
C GLN A 115 10.57 7.76 -4.46
N ASP A 116 11.88 8.03 -4.54
CA ASP A 116 12.66 8.68 -3.47
C ASP A 116 12.09 10.06 -3.08
N ASP A 117 11.59 10.80 -4.04
CA ASP A 117 10.97 12.12 -3.84
C ASP A 117 9.66 12.06 -3.04
N ALA A 118 9.03 10.90 -2.97
CA ALA A 118 7.81 10.70 -2.19
C ALA A 118 8.10 10.38 -0.71
N LEU A 119 9.32 10.00 -0.33
CA LEU A 119 9.66 9.58 1.03
C LEU A 119 9.40 10.67 2.08
N PRO A 120 9.78 11.94 1.89
CA PRO A 120 9.46 12.99 2.86
C PRO A 120 7.96 13.11 3.11
N ARG A 121 7.16 13.03 2.05
CA ARG A 121 5.69 13.07 2.15
C ARG A 121 5.12 11.86 2.91
N LEU A 122 5.70 10.69 2.71
CA LEU A 122 5.29 9.50 3.46
C LEU A 122 5.59 9.60 4.95
N VAL A 123 6.74 10.18 5.33
CA VAL A 123 7.06 10.48 6.74
C VAL A 123 6.00 11.41 7.33
N GLU A 124 5.61 12.48 6.64
CA GLU A 124 4.56 13.39 7.10
C GLU A 124 3.21 12.70 7.28
N ILE A 125 2.83 11.82 6.37
CA ILE A 125 1.59 11.03 6.48
C ILE A 125 1.63 10.14 7.72
N GLU A 126 2.73 9.45 7.99
CA GLU A 126 2.86 8.57 9.15
C GLU A 126 2.90 9.37 10.47
N LEU A 127 3.56 10.53 10.49
CA LEU A 127 3.52 11.46 11.63
C LEU A 127 2.11 11.98 11.88
N THR A 128 1.36 12.32 10.85
CA THR A 128 -0.04 12.73 10.97
C THR A 128 -0.88 11.64 11.63
N LYS A 129 -0.72 10.38 11.21
CA LYS A 129 -1.40 9.23 11.82
C LYS A 129 -0.99 9.03 13.29
N LEU A 130 0.28 9.21 13.60
CA LEU A 130 0.78 9.13 14.97
C LEU A 130 0.15 10.23 15.84
N ASN A 131 0.16 11.47 15.38
CA ASN A 131 -0.45 12.59 16.09
C ASN A 131 -1.96 12.44 16.28
N GLN A 132 -2.68 11.88 15.30
CA GLN A 132 -4.11 11.54 15.48
C GLN A 132 -4.33 10.55 16.64
N ARG A 133 -3.45 9.57 16.83
CA ARG A 133 -3.53 8.65 17.99
C ARG A 133 -3.19 9.34 19.30
N LEU A 134 -2.21 10.25 19.31
CA LEU A 134 -1.80 11.00 20.49
C LEU A 134 -2.84 12.05 20.93
N GLN A 135 -3.71 12.48 20.02
CA GLN A 135 -4.78 13.45 20.33
C GLN A 135 -5.69 13.00 21.48
N HIS A 136 -5.95 11.69 21.62
CA HIS A 136 -6.73 11.17 22.76
C HIS A 136 -6.10 11.47 24.10
N GLN A 137 -4.77 11.66 24.13
CA GLN A 137 -4.01 12.06 25.32
C GLN A 137 -3.70 13.55 25.35
N LYS A 138 -4.26 14.36 24.43
CA LYS A 138 -3.96 15.78 24.23
C LYS A 138 -2.48 16.05 23.97
N ARG A 139 -1.78 15.10 23.32
CA ARG A 139 -0.34 15.19 23.04
C ARG A 139 -0.10 15.32 21.55
N GLN A 140 1.02 15.98 21.21
CA GLN A 140 1.47 16.18 19.83
C GLN A 140 2.98 16.07 19.76
N VAL A 141 3.48 15.60 18.60
CA VAL A 141 4.90 15.42 18.32
C VAL A 141 5.27 16.08 17.01
N HIS A 142 6.35 16.82 17.01
CA HIS A 142 6.98 17.41 15.84
C HIS A 142 8.39 16.87 15.70
N LEU A 143 8.80 16.59 14.46
CA LEU A 143 10.16 16.18 14.16
C LEU A 143 10.88 17.31 13.42
N THR A 144 12.14 17.54 13.79
CA THR A 144 13.03 18.39 12.98
C THR A 144 13.32 17.75 11.63
N ASP A 145 13.86 18.51 10.70
CA ASP A 145 14.25 17.98 9.40
C ASP A 145 15.31 16.87 9.50
N ALA A 146 16.22 16.98 10.48
CA ALA A 146 17.22 15.92 10.76
C ALA A 146 16.54 14.63 11.25
N ALA A 147 15.58 14.75 12.17
CA ALA A 147 14.83 13.61 12.66
C ALA A 147 13.96 12.95 11.57
N LYS A 148 13.38 13.73 10.66
CA LYS A 148 12.67 13.22 9.50
C LYS A 148 13.60 12.52 8.53
N ALA A 149 14.77 13.12 8.25
CA ALA A 149 15.78 12.58 7.34
C ALA A 149 16.28 11.20 7.79
N TYR A 150 16.38 10.95 9.10
CA TYR A 150 16.72 9.65 9.66
C TYR A 150 15.85 8.52 9.13
N PHE A 151 14.53 8.77 8.94
CA PHE A 151 13.61 7.73 8.52
C PHE A 151 13.71 7.37 7.04
N TYR A 152 14.19 8.27 6.17
CA TYR A 152 14.27 8.00 4.73
C TYR A 152 15.69 7.95 4.17
N GLN A 153 16.73 8.35 4.92
CA GLN A 153 18.12 8.39 4.44
C GLN A 153 18.65 7.02 3.97
N ASP A 154 18.31 5.95 4.71
CA ASP A 154 18.71 4.57 4.40
C ASP A 154 17.50 3.69 4.03
N HIS A 155 16.40 4.34 3.64
CA HIS A 155 15.19 3.59 3.30
C HIS A 155 15.34 2.93 1.94
N ASP A 156 15.33 1.60 1.92
CA ASP A 156 15.23 0.84 0.68
C ASP A 156 13.79 0.91 0.16
N ILE A 157 13.62 1.67 -0.91
CA ILE A 157 12.35 1.90 -1.59
C ILE A 157 11.62 0.61 -1.96
N ARG A 158 12.35 -0.48 -2.20
CA ARG A 158 11.80 -1.80 -2.51
C ARG A 158 10.86 -2.33 -1.42
N TYR A 159 11.06 -1.90 -0.18
CA TYR A 159 10.20 -2.27 0.95
C TYR A 159 8.92 -1.41 1.07
N GLY A 160 8.81 -0.32 0.28
CA GLY A 160 7.62 0.51 0.18
C GLY A 160 7.24 1.28 1.44
N ALA A 161 6.09 1.95 1.38
CA ALA A 161 5.59 2.82 2.46
C ALA A 161 5.30 2.06 3.78
N ARG A 162 4.93 0.78 3.72
CA ARG A 162 4.65 -0.02 4.94
C ARG A 162 5.88 -0.20 5.80
N HIS A 163 7.05 -0.37 5.20
CA HIS A 163 8.32 -0.50 5.93
C HIS A 163 8.67 0.79 6.65
N LEU A 164 8.50 1.94 6.00
CA LEU A 164 8.71 3.25 6.61
C LEU A 164 7.79 3.48 7.81
N GLY A 165 6.50 3.21 7.67
CA GLY A 165 5.55 3.31 8.76
C GLY A 165 5.84 2.34 9.92
N ARG A 166 6.37 1.15 9.60
CA ARG A 166 6.83 0.20 10.63
C ARG A 166 8.06 0.74 11.36
N LYS A 167 9.06 1.27 10.64
CA LYS A 167 10.26 1.88 11.24
C LYS A 167 9.89 2.99 12.20
N ILE A 168 9.00 3.90 11.80
CA ILE A 168 8.51 4.97 12.69
C ILE A 168 7.85 4.38 13.96
N ARG A 169 7.01 3.38 13.84
CA ARG A 169 6.37 2.74 15.00
C ARG A 169 7.37 2.05 15.91
N THR A 170 8.32 1.31 15.36
CA THR A 170 9.24 0.50 16.16
C THR A 170 10.36 1.32 16.82
N GLU A 171 10.74 2.44 16.24
CA GLU A 171 11.87 3.24 16.71
C GLU A 171 11.44 4.54 17.39
N LEU A 172 10.39 5.20 16.91
CA LEU A 172 9.94 6.47 17.47
C LEU A 172 8.92 6.29 18.61
N GLU A 173 7.93 5.44 18.46
CA GLU A 173 6.87 5.30 19.49
C GLU A 173 7.40 4.86 20.85
N PRO A 174 8.38 3.96 21.00
CA PRO A 174 8.97 3.65 22.32
C PRO A 174 9.68 4.84 22.96
N VAL A 175 10.39 5.64 22.16
CA VAL A 175 11.06 6.86 22.65
C VAL A 175 10.02 7.84 23.19
N LEU A 176 8.94 8.05 22.45
CA LEU A 176 7.84 8.92 22.87
C LEU A 176 7.16 8.42 24.14
N ALA A 177 6.89 7.12 24.22
CA ALA A 177 6.27 6.52 25.40
C ALA A 177 7.11 6.75 26.65
N LEU A 178 8.42 6.49 26.55
CA LEU A 178 9.34 6.72 27.67
C LEU A 178 9.43 8.20 28.05
N TYR A 179 9.56 9.08 27.05
CA TYR A 179 9.64 10.53 27.29
C TYR A 179 8.39 11.06 28.00
N PHE A 180 7.21 10.71 27.53
CA PHE A 180 5.96 11.17 28.12
C PHE A 180 5.65 10.54 29.49
N LEU A 181 6.22 9.38 29.81
CA LEU A 181 6.16 8.82 31.17
C LEU A 181 7.03 9.61 32.15
N GLN A 182 8.20 10.05 31.69
CA GLN A 182 9.13 10.85 32.51
C GLN A 182 8.71 12.32 32.62
N HIS A 183 7.97 12.82 31.64
CA HIS A 183 7.55 14.21 31.50
C HIS A 183 6.03 14.31 31.29
N PRO A 184 5.20 14.01 32.30
CA PRO A 184 3.74 13.93 32.15
C PRO A 184 3.10 15.27 31.78
N ASP A 185 3.75 16.40 32.11
CA ASP A 185 3.26 17.76 31.85
C ASP A 185 3.61 18.28 30.45
N VAL A 186 4.34 17.50 29.64
CA VAL A 186 4.64 17.85 28.25
C VAL A 186 3.53 17.38 27.33
N PHE A 187 2.88 18.32 26.64
CA PHE A 187 1.80 18.05 25.68
C PHE A 187 2.23 18.24 24.22
N ASP A 188 3.23 19.10 23.99
CA ASP A 188 3.80 19.37 22.67
C ASP A 188 5.31 19.10 22.72
N LEU A 189 5.75 18.10 21.98
CA LEU A 189 7.13 17.62 22.00
C LEU A 189 7.78 17.82 20.62
N HIS A 190 8.88 18.55 20.59
CA HIS A 190 9.76 18.64 19.46
C HIS A 190 10.94 17.69 19.62
N LEU A 191 11.15 16.81 18.64
CA LEU A 191 12.24 15.84 18.65
C LEU A 191 13.22 16.12 17.52
N ASP A 192 14.49 16.04 17.87
CA ASP A 192 15.60 16.04 16.93
C ASP A 192 16.31 14.70 16.92
N TYR A 193 17.13 14.45 15.90
CA TYR A 193 17.97 13.26 15.81
C TYR A 193 19.44 13.67 15.74
N GLN A 194 20.15 13.45 16.84
CA GLN A 194 21.56 13.81 16.96
C GLN A 194 22.33 12.70 17.67
N ASN A 195 23.59 12.50 17.30
CA ASN A 195 24.48 11.52 17.93
C ASN A 195 23.92 10.09 17.99
N GLY A 196 23.11 9.71 17.00
CA GLY A 196 22.57 8.37 16.90
C GLY A 196 21.31 8.09 17.72
N HIS A 197 20.67 9.11 18.31
CA HIS A 197 19.45 8.96 19.10
C HIS A 197 18.49 10.15 18.97
N PHE A 198 17.21 9.89 19.25
CA PHE A 198 16.20 10.95 19.33
C PHE A 198 16.29 11.66 20.67
N GLN A 199 16.24 12.98 20.66
CA GLN A 199 16.25 13.83 21.86
C GLN A 199 15.29 15.00 21.70
N ALA A 200 14.81 15.54 22.83
CA ALA A 200 14.00 16.75 22.82
C ALA A 200 14.81 17.93 22.27
N ALA A 201 14.21 18.69 21.35
CA ALA A 201 14.80 19.87 20.72
C ALA A 201 14.50 21.14 21.52
#